data_886e5b3403ad92877fb9f4bfa34001d2
#
_entry.id   886e5b3403ad92877fb9f4bfa34001d2
#
_cell.length_a   1.000
_cell.length_b   1.000
_cell.length_c   1.000
_cell.angle_alpha   90.00
_cell.angle_beta   90.00
_cell.angle_gamma   90.00
#
_symmetry.space_group_name_H-M   'P 1'
#
loop_
_entity.id
_entity.type
_entity.pdbx_description
1 polymer ?
#
loop_
_entity_poly.entity_id
_entity_poly.type
_entity_poly.pdbx_seq_one_letter_code
_entity_poly.pdbx_strand_id
1 'polypeptide(L)'
;MSSANSANEKPIAAFVGIDWADQKHDIVLCAATGNAQADHRSISSDPDALAEWALEMQGRFGSQGRILICLEQSRGALIYFLMGYECFDLYPINPKQLSSYRVAFRPSGAKDDPVDGKLLCQLICLHHQSLRPWRPDDEATRM
;
A
#
# COMPACT_ATOMS: atom_id res chain seq x y z
N MET A 1 27.24 -12.79 0.98
CA MET A 1 26.00 -13.03 0.95
C MET A 1 25.37 -13.09 2.23
N SER A 2 24.45 -12.41 2.38
CA SER A 2 23.87 -12.25 3.66
C SER A 2 22.59 -13.02 3.79
N SER A 3 22.61 -14.05 4.53
CA SER A 3 21.41 -14.82 4.77
C SER A 3 20.48 -14.12 5.73
N ALA A 4 20.99 -13.13 6.45
CA ALA A 4 20.16 -12.43 7.42
C ALA A 4 19.02 -11.69 6.77
N ASN A 5 19.16 -11.34 5.50
CA ASN A 5 18.14 -10.59 4.80
C ASN A 5 17.21 -11.43 3.96
N SER A 6 17.32 -12.73 4.06
CA SER A 6 16.55 -13.59 3.17
C SER A 6 15.05 -13.36 3.30
N ALA A 7 14.56 -13.10 4.50
CA ALA A 7 13.15 -12.85 4.70
C ALA A 7 12.71 -11.56 4.01
N ASN A 8 13.56 -10.54 4.05
CA ASN A 8 13.26 -9.25 3.44
C ASN A 8 13.53 -9.25 1.95
N GLU A 9 14.16 -10.30 1.48
CA GLU A 9 14.52 -10.37 0.08
C GLU A 9 13.54 -11.20 -0.75
N LYS A 10 12.41 -11.56 -0.16
CA LYS A 10 11.40 -12.24 -0.93
C LYS A 10 10.97 -11.36 -2.08
N PRO A 11 10.63 -11.97 -3.20
CA PRO A 11 10.18 -11.16 -4.33
C PRO A 11 8.92 -10.39 -3.99
N ILE A 12 8.66 -9.36 -4.77
CA ILE A 12 7.44 -8.59 -4.62
C ILE A 12 6.35 -9.31 -5.37
N ALA A 13 5.25 -9.62 -4.68
CA ALA A 13 4.13 -10.31 -5.30
C ALA A 13 3.08 -9.35 -5.81
N ALA A 14 2.89 -8.22 -5.15
CA ALA A 14 1.84 -7.28 -5.53
C ALA A 14 2.12 -5.89 -4.98
N PHE A 15 1.53 -4.89 -5.65
CA PHE A 15 1.56 -3.50 -5.20
C PHE A 15 0.14 -3.07 -4.92
N VAL A 16 -0.06 -2.34 -3.84
CA VAL A 16 -1.39 -1.92 -3.41
C VAL A 16 -1.36 -0.46 -2.99
N GLY A 17 -2.39 0.28 -3.41
CA GLY A 17 -2.63 1.61 -2.91
C GLY A 17 -3.95 1.62 -2.16
N ILE A 18 -3.97 2.17 -0.96
CA ILE A 18 -5.18 2.25 -0.16
C ILE A 18 -5.52 3.70 0.12
N ASP A 19 -6.67 4.13 -0.35
CA ASP A 19 -7.22 5.44 -0.03
C ASP A 19 -8.25 5.26 1.06
N TRP A 20 -7.87 5.62 2.28
CA TRP A 20 -8.69 5.45 3.46
C TRP A 20 -9.76 6.53 3.52
N ALA A 21 -11.01 6.15 3.75
CA ALA A 21 -12.09 7.11 3.90
C ALA A 21 -12.99 6.69 5.06
N ASP A 22 -13.88 7.59 5.44
CA ASP A 22 -14.71 7.35 6.63
C ASP A 22 -15.67 6.18 6.46
N GLN A 23 -16.24 6.03 5.28
CA GLN A 23 -17.27 5.02 5.08
C GLN A 23 -16.80 3.84 4.27
N LYS A 24 -15.88 4.05 3.37
CA LYS A 24 -15.34 2.96 2.58
C LYS A 24 -13.92 3.32 2.17
N HIS A 25 -13.15 2.28 1.92
CA HIS A 25 -11.77 2.45 1.47
C HIS A 25 -11.67 2.01 0.02
N ASP A 26 -10.94 2.78 -0.76
CA ASP A 26 -10.66 2.41 -2.14
C ASP A 26 -9.30 1.75 -2.21
N ILE A 27 -9.27 0.54 -2.72
CA ILE A 27 -8.05 -0.25 -2.78
C ILE A 27 -7.76 -0.57 -4.23
N VAL A 28 -6.55 -0.24 -4.66
CA VAL A 28 -6.11 -0.56 -6.01
C VAL A 28 -4.95 -1.54 -5.93
N LEU A 29 -5.09 -2.64 -6.62
CA LEU A 29 -4.12 -3.73 -6.58
C LEU A 29 -3.54 -3.96 -7.94
N CYS A 30 -2.24 -4.16 -8.00
CA CYS A 30 -1.55 -4.50 -9.24
C CYS A 30 -0.59 -5.65 -8.94
N ALA A 31 -0.83 -6.80 -9.54
CA ALA A 31 0.05 -7.93 -9.35
C ALA A 31 1.41 -7.63 -9.99
N ALA A 32 2.46 -8.11 -9.38
CA ALA A 32 3.81 -7.80 -9.84
C ALA A 32 4.19 -8.57 -11.10
N THR A 33 3.52 -9.70 -11.36
CA THR A 33 3.85 -10.52 -12.51
C THR A 33 2.63 -10.65 -13.41
N GLY A 34 2.88 -11.00 -14.65
CA GLY A 34 1.82 -11.22 -15.62
C GLY A 34 1.33 -9.93 -16.24
N ASN A 35 0.17 -10.00 -16.87
CA ASN A 35 -0.43 -8.83 -17.48
C ASN A 35 -1.18 -8.08 -16.39
N ALA A 36 -0.42 -7.35 -15.62
CA ALA A 36 -0.99 -6.74 -14.44
C ALA A 36 -1.84 -5.55 -14.81
N GLN A 37 -3.13 -5.73 -14.82
CA GLN A 37 -4.05 -4.61 -14.86
C GLN A 37 -4.39 -4.27 -13.44
N ALA A 38 -4.48 -2.96 -13.17
CA ALA A 38 -4.88 -2.51 -11.84
C ALA A 38 -6.31 -2.94 -11.57
N ASP A 39 -6.52 -3.49 -10.40
CA ASP A 39 -7.83 -3.95 -9.98
C ASP A 39 -8.31 -3.07 -8.84
N HIS A 40 -9.43 -2.39 -9.03
CA HIS A 40 -9.98 -1.50 -8.03
C HIS A 40 -11.12 -2.16 -7.28
N ARG A 41 -11.09 -2.00 -5.96
CA ARG A 41 -12.15 -2.52 -5.11
C ARG A 41 -12.44 -1.51 -4.01
N SER A 42 -13.72 -1.28 -3.72
CA SER A 42 -14.13 -0.52 -2.55
C SER A 42 -14.59 -1.48 -1.48
N ILE A 43 -14.11 -1.30 -0.28
CA ILE A 43 -14.57 -2.11 0.85
C ILE A 43 -15.11 -1.18 1.93
N SER A 44 -15.99 -1.70 2.74
CA SER A 44 -16.52 -0.96 3.87
C SER A 44 -15.39 -0.59 4.84
N SER A 45 -15.53 0.53 5.52
CA SER A 45 -14.57 0.92 6.53
C SER A 45 -14.70 0.10 7.81
N ASP A 46 -15.67 -0.79 7.87
CA ASP A 46 -15.84 -1.71 8.96
C ASP A 46 -14.55 -2.50 9.16
N PRO A 47 -14.03 -2.58 10.41
CA PRO A 47 -12.80 -3.33 10.64
C PRO A 47 -12.84 -4.76 10.16
N ASP A 48 -14.01 -5.41 10.22
CA ASP A 48 -14.13 -6.77 9.76
C ASP A 48 -13.91 -6.88 8.26
N ALA A 49 -14.38 -5.89 7.50
CA ALA A 49 -14.17 -5.91 6.05
C ALA A 49 -12.69 -5.76 5.71
N LEU A 50 -12.00 -4.92 6.44
CA LEU A 50 -10.57 -4.75 6.20
C LEU A 50 -9.81 -6.02 6.58
N ALA A 51 -10.20 -6.66 7.68
CA ALA A 51 -9.57 -7.92 8.08
C ALA A 51 -9.78 -9.00 7.04
N GLU A 52 -10.98 -9.08 6.49
CA GLU A 52 -11.26 -10.05 5.43
C GLU A 52 -10.40 -9.80 4.21
N TRP A 53 -10.26 -8.53 3.84
CA TRP A 53 -9.42 -8.18 2.71
C TRP A 53 -7.97 -8.57 2.96
N ALA A 54 -7.47 -8.29 4.15
CA ALA A 54 -6.08 -8.60 4.48
C ALA A 54 -5.82 -10.09 4.41
N LEU A 55 -6.74 -10.88 4.94
CA LEU A 55 -6.60 -12.34 4.88
C LEU A 55 -6.66 -12.86 3.45
N GLU A 56 -7.52 -12.25 2.64
CA GLU A 56 -7.61 -12.62 1.24
C GLU A 56 -6.29 -12.36 0.51
N MET A 57 -5.69 -11.20 0.77
CA MET A 57 -4.42 -10.86 0.14
C MET A 57 -3.32 -11.78 0.61
N GLN A 58 -3.30 -12.09 1.90
CA GLN A 58 -2.33 -13.02 2.42
C GLN A 58 -2.45 -14.39 1.77
N GLY A 59 -3.69 -14.84 1.56
CA GLY A 59 -3.91 -16.13 0.91
C GLY A 59 -3.53 -16.12 -0.57
N ARG A 60 -3.77 -15.00 -1.25
CA ARG A 60 -3.48 -14.92 -2.68
C ARG A 60 -2.00 -14.75 -2.97
N PHE A 61 -1.32 -13.92 -2.20
CA PHE A 61 0.03 -13.50 -2.55
C PHE A 61 1.08 -13.83 -1.49
N GLY A 62 0.66 -14.09 -0.26
CA GLY A 62 1.60 -14.20 0.84
C GLY A 62 2.64 -15.28 0.68
N SER A 63 2.30 -16.38 0.03
CA SER A 63 3.26 -17.45 -0.20
C SER A 63 4.18 -17.15 -1.36
N GLN A 64 3.81 -16.20 -2.22
CA GLN A 64 4.60 -15.85 -3.38
C GLN A 64 5.64 -14.78 -3.06
N GLY A 65 5.38 -13.96 -2.07
CA GLY A 65 6.30 -12.89 -1.77
C GLY A 65 5.68 -11.82 -0.91
N ARG A 66 6.21 -10.61 -1.06
CA ARG A 66 5.78 -9.47 -0.26
C ARG A 66 4.72 -8.67 -1.00
N ILE A 67 3.84 -8.05 -0.24
CA ILE A 67 2.83 -7.15 -0.79
C ILE A 67 3.19 -5.75 -0.29
N LEU A 68 3.48 -4.85 -1.22
CA LEU A 68 3.86 -3.49 -0.87
C LEU A 68 2.62 -2.62 -0.87
N ILE A 69 2.33 -1.98 0.25
CA ILE A 69 1.12 -1.20 0.43
C ILE A 69 1.48 0.26 0.66
N CYS A 70 0.96 1.13 -0.21
CA CYS A 70 1.18 2.57 -0.13
C CYS A 70 -0.09 3.25 0.39
N LEU A 71 0.07 4.11 1.36
CA LEU A 71 -1.06 4.81 1.97
C LEU A 71 -0.57 6.13 2.54
N GLU A 72 -1.51 7.02 2.84
CA GLU A 72 -1.16 8.30 3.38
C GLU A 72 -0.64 8.17 4.80
N GLN A 73 0.38 8.94 5.11
CA GLN A 73 1.08 8.84 6.38
C GLN A 73 0.19 9.13 7.59
N SER A 74 -0.84 9.93 7.41
CA SER A 74 -1.72 10.32 8.51
C SER A 74 -2.66 9.20 8.97
N ARG A 75 -2.60 8.05 8.32
CA ARG A 75 -3.51 6.95 8.65
C ARG A 75 -2.87 5.95 9.60
N GLY A 76 -2.47 6.43 10.76
CA GLY A 76 -1.74 5.61 11.72
C GLY A 76 -2.47 4.36 12.17
N ALA A 77 -3.79 4.47 12.39
CA ALA A 77 -4.54 3.30 12.83
C ALA A 77 -4.51 2.19 11.79
N LEU A 78 -4.60 2.57 10.51
CA LEU A 78 -4.53 1.60 9.43
C LEU A 78 -3.15 0.96 9.37
N ILE A 79 -2.12 1.77 9.57
CA ILE A 79 -0.75 1.25 9.56
C ILE A 79 -0.58 0.20 10.66
N TYR A 80 -1.05 0.50 11.87
CA TYR A 80 -0.92 -0.45 12.96
C TYR A 80 -1.68 -1.73 12.69
N PHE A 81 -2.85 -1.62 12.08
CA PHE A 81 -3.62 -2.82 11.76
C PHE A 81 -2.88 -3.68 10.76
N LEU A 82 -2.39 -3.05 9.68
CA LEU A 82 -1.79 -3.80 8.59
C LEU A 82 -0.42 -4.36 8.94
N MET A 83 0.28 -3.74 9.88
CA MET A 83 1.61 -4.23 10.24
C MET A 83 1.57 -5.59 10.92
N GLY A 84 0.39 -6.03 11.33
CA GLY A 84 0.25 -7.35 11.91
C GLY A 84 0.37 -8.49 10.91
N TYR A 85 0.43 -8.18 9.62
CA TYR A 85 0.53 -9.19 8.58
C TYR A 85 1.95 -9.19 8.03
N GLU A 86 2.65 -10.28 8.23
CA GLU A 86 4.06 -10.38 7.88
C GLU A 86 4.36 -10.11 6.41
N CYS A 87 3.45 -10.47 5.54
CA CYS A 87 3.67 -10.32 4.10
C CYS A 87 3.50 -8.88 3.62
N PHE A 88 3.01 -7.99 4.47
CA PHE A 88 2.77 -6.59 4.08
C PHE A 88 3.97 -5.73 4.42
N ASP A 89 4.46 -4.99 3.43
CA ASP A 89 5.43 -3.93 3.65
C ASP A 89 4.71 -2.62 3.43
N LEU A 90 4.71 -1.76 4.44
CA LEU A 90 3.92 -0.54 4.42
C LEU A 90 4.78 0.66 4.06
N TYR A 91 4.26 1.49 3.16
CA TYR A 91 4.97 2.68 2.70
C TYR A 91 4.07 3.90 2.90
N PRO A 92 4.16 4.53 4.07
CA PRO A 92 3.36 5.74 4.32
C PRO A 92 3.93 6.89 3.52
N ILE A 93 3.04 7.64 2.89
CA ILE A 93 3.43 8.76 2.05
C ILE A 93 2.95 10.06 2.69
N ASN A 94 3.84 11.04 2.70
CA ASN A 94 3.52 12.37 3.19
C ASN A 94 2.45 12.99 2.30
N PRO A 95 1.43 13.64 2.89
CA PRO A 95 0.37 14.25 2.07
C PRO A 95 0.89 15.26 1.05
N LYS A 96 1.93 15.99 1.37
CA LYS A 96 2.51 16.93 0.41
C LYS A 96 3.10 16.21 -0.80
N GLN A 97 3.75 15.09 -0.54
CA GLN A 97 4.33 14.28 -1.59
C GLN A 97 3.25 13.74 -2.50
N LEU A 98 2.18 13.26 -1.90
CA LEU A 98 1.05 12.74 -2.67
C LEU A 98 0.43 13.84 -3.50
N SER A 99 0.28 15.02 -2.92
CA SER A 99 -0.30 16.15 -3.62
C SER A 99 0.53 16.56 -4.83
N SER A 100 1.85 16.60 -4.65
CA SER A 100 2.76 16.91 -5.75
C SER A 100 2.69 15.88 -6.86
N TYR A 101 2.61 14.63 -6.47
CA TYR A 101 2.52 13.54 -7.43
C TYR A 101 1.20 13.64 -8.22
N ARG A 102 0.13 13.98 -7.51
CA ARG A 102 -1.18 14.14 -8.15
C ARG A 102 -1.13 15.22 -9.22
N VAL A 103 -0.49 16.35 -8.91
CA VAL A 103 -0.38 17.43 -9.88
C VAL A 103 0.41 16.98 -11.11
N ALA A 104 1.49 16.25 -10.89
CA ALA A 104 2.34 15.79 -11.99
C ALA A 104 1.63 14.83 -12.93
N PHE A 105 0.77 13.97 -12.38
CA PHE A 105 0.10 12.95 -13.18
C PHE A 105 -1.35 13.26 -13.52
N ARG A 106 -1.91 14.32 -12.95
CA ARG A 106 -3.27 14.75 -13.22
C ARG A 106 -3.34 16.25 -13.36
N PRO A 107 -2.57 16.83 -14.27
CA PRO A 107 -2.48 18.30 -14.35
C PRO A 107 -3.81 18.95 -14.71
N SER A 108 -4.71 18.24 -15.36
CA SER A 108 -5.97 18.81 -15.76
C SER A 108 -6.94 18.94 -14.60
N GLY A 109 -6.62 18.40 -13.46
CA GLY A 109 -7.49 18.48 -12.31
C GLY A 109 -8.70 17.59 -12.39
N ALA A 110 -8.70 16.62 -13.26
CA ALA A 110 -9.81 15.69 -13.37
C ALA A 110 -10.02 14.99 -12.04
N LYS A 111 -11.28 14.85 -11.68
CA LYS A 111 -11.62 14.24 -10.41
C LYS A 111 -12.41 12.97 -10.63
N ASP A 112 -11.70 11.92 -10.91
CA ASP A 112 -12.35 10.63 -11.04
C ASP A 112 -12.06 9.82 -9.81
N ASP A 113 -13.07 9.22 -9.25
CA ASP A 113 -12.88 8.26 -8.18
C ASP A 113 -12.52 6.94 -8.80
N PRO A 114 -11.58 6.24 -8.23
CA PRO A 114 -10.80 6.48 -7.02
C PRO A 114 -9.39 6.91 -7.38
N VAL A 115 -9.20 8.18 -7.53
CA VAL A 115 -7.96 8.72 -8.05
C VAL A 115 -6.80 8.45 -7.10
N ASP A 116 -7.02 8.68 -5.81
CA ASP A 116 -5.92 8.57 -4.86
C ASP A 116 -5.44 7.13 -4.69
N GLY A 117 -6.36 6.18 -4.74
CA GLY A 117 -5.95 4.78 -4.67
C GLY A 117 -5.06 4.40 -5.83
N LYS A 118 -5.43 4.85 -7.03
CA LYS A 118 -4.62 4.58 -8.23
C LYS A 118 -3.27 5.25 -8.15
N LEU A 119 -3.23 6.48 -7.68
CA LEU A 119 -1.98 7.20 -7.57
C LEU A 119 -1.06 6.56 -6.56
N LEU A 120 -1.62 6.13 -5.42
CA LEU A 120 -0.82 5.46 -4.41
C LEU A 120 -0.24 4.15 -4.93
N CYS A 121 -1.06 3.39 -5.65
CA CYS A 121 -0.58 2.14 -6.23
C CYS A 121 0.50 2.39 -7.28
N GLN A 122 0.31 3.39 -8.11
CA GLN A 122 1.28 3.74 -9.13
C GLN A 122 2.57 4.22 -8.52
N LEU A 123 2.47 5.02 -7.47
CA LEU A 123 3.64 5.55 -6.78
C LEU A 123 4.50 4.41 -6.22
N ILE A 124 3.88 3.46 -5.55
CA ILE A 124 4.63 2.36 -4.98
C ILE A 124 5.17 1.43 -6.07
N CYS A 125 4.40 1.23 -7.12
CA CYS A 125 4.83 0.37 -8.21
C CYS A 125 6.08 0.93 -8.90
N LEU A 126 6.09 2.24 -9.15
CA LEU A 126 7.16 2.87 -9.91
C LEU A 126 8.35 3.29 -9.04
N HIS A 127 8.11 3.61 -7.78
CA HIS A 127 9.12 4.27 -6.96
C HIS A 127 9.42 3.60 -5.65
N HIS A 128 9.02 2.35 -5.45
CA HIS A 128 9.23 1.70 -4.15
C HIS A 128 10.70 1.66 -3.76
N GLN A 129 11.59 1.66 -4.72
CA GLN A 129 13.01 1.59 -4.41
C GLN A 129 13.53 2.91 -3.83
N SER A 130 12.80 3.99 -4.06
CA SER A 130 13.17 5.31 -3.54
C SER A 130 12.45 5.66 -2.25
N LEU A 131 11.54 4.82 -1.80
CA LEU A 131 10.72 5.09 -0.63
C LEU A 131 11.19 4.25 0.53
N ARG A 132 10.85 4.70 1.74
CA ARG A 132 11.21 3.97 2.96
C ARG A 132 10.02 3.21 3.49
N PRO A 133 10.17 1.89 3.67
CA PRO A 133 9.10 1.15 4.33
C PRO A 133 9.01 1.54 5.79
N TRP A 134 7.79 1.49 6.33
CA TRP A 134 7.57 1.78 7.72
C TRP A 134 8.13 0.65 8.60
N ARG A 135 8.73 1.03 9.73
CA ARG A 135 9.30 0.07 10.68
C ARG A 135 8.82 0.43 12.08
N PRO A 136 8.54 -0.56 12.92
CA PRO A 136 8.17 -0.27 14.30
C PRO A 136 9.21 0.56 15.03
N ASP A 137 10.48 0.36 14.71
CA ASP A 137 11.56 1.08 15.37
C ASP A 137 11.49 2.58 15.11
N ASP A 138 11.04 2.96 13.92
CA ASP A 138 10.88 4.36 13.59
C ASP A 138 9.86 5.02 14.50
N GLU A 139 8.79 4.31 14.77
CA GLU A 139 7.76 4.85 15.65
C GLU A 139 8.27 4.98 17.08
N ALA A 140 8.99 4.01 17.55
CA ALA A 140 9.56 4.04 18.89
C ALA A 140 10.55 5.18 19.01
N THR A 141 11.32 5.44 17.97
CA THR A 141 12.32 6.48 18.03
C THR A 141 11.70 7.86 18.14
N ARG A 142 10.52 8.03 17.57
CA ARG A 142 9.87 9.32 17.61
C ARG A 142 9.20 9.64 18.93
N MET A 143 9.03 8.68 19.74
CA MET A 143 8.42 8.90 21.03
C MET A 143 9.45 9.33 22.04
#